data_abd70f3d254abb49e74973286664c0b2
#
_entry.id   abd70f3d254abb49e74973286664c0b2
#
_cell.length_a   1.000
_cell.length_b   1.000
_cell.length_c   1.000
_cell.angle_alpha   90.00
_cell.angle_beta   90.00
_cell.angle_gamma   90.00
#
_symmetry.space_group_name_H-M   'P 1'
#
loop_
_entity.id
_entity.type
_entity.pdbx_description
1 polymer ?
#
loop_
_entity_poly.entity_id
_entity_poly.type
_entity_poly.pdbx_seq_one_letter_code
_entity_poly.pdbx_strand_id
1 'polypeptide(L)'
;MEAIELLRNKFGVSQKYKYEVKDGEETVLEIYWHPLTIAERESIVAKSKGDDGNEFALNLMIEKALEENGKRLFQDGHKASLRREINAGVLQDIQMAMMTSGEELKVEEAKAALKS
;
A
#
# COMPACT_ATOMS: atom_id res chain seq x y z
N MET A 1 -6.41 -19.15 -24.28
CA MET A 1 -6.61 -18.56 -22.94
C MET A 1 -7.10 -17.12 -23.09
N GLU A 2 -8.16 -16.81 -22.37
CA GLU A 2 -8.72 -15.47 -22.48
C GLU A 2 -7.87 -14.44 -21.76
N ALA A 3 -7.89 -13.21 -22.26
CA ALA A 3 -7.12 -12.12 -21.67
C ALA A 3 -7.45 -11.87 -20.19
N ILE A 4 -8.75 -12.00 -19.83
CA ILE A 4 -9.15 -11.81 -18.43
C ILE A 4 -8.49 -12.84 -17.50
N GLU A 5 -8.33 -14.08 -17.97
CA GLU A 5 -7.67 -15.11 -17.17
C GLU A 5 -6.18 -14.79 -16.98
N LEU A 6 -5.54 -14.30 -18.03
CA LEU A 6 -4.13 -13.91 -17.95
C LEU A 6 -3.93 -12.77 -16.95
N LEU A 7 -4.81 -11.76 -17.03
CA LEU A 7 -4.74 -10.63 -16.11
C LEU A 7 -4.99 -11.06 -14.67
N ARG A 8 -5.99 -11.93 -14.47
CA ARG A 8 -6.32 -12.43 -13.13
C ARG A 8 -5.16 -13.22 -12.53
N ASN A 9 -4.51 -14.06 -13.34
CA ASN A 9 -3.40 -14.89 -12.86
C ASN A 9 -2.16 -14.07 -12.51
N LYS A 10 -1.87 -13.05 -13.29
CA LYS A 10 -0.66 -12.25 -13.10
C LYS A 10 -0.87 -11.06 -12.15
N PHE A 11 -2.02 -10.45 -12.21
CA PHE A 11 -2.29 -9.19 -11.53
C PHE A 11 -3.58 -9.22 -10.72
N GLY A 12 -4.04 -10.41 -10.36
CA GLY A 12 -5.26 -10.56 -9.60
C GLY A 12 -5.10 -10.27 -8.11
N VAL A 13 -6.23 -10.27 -7.42
CA VAL A 13 -6.29 -9.88 -6.01
C VAL A 13 -5.60 -10.86 -5.06
N SER A 14 -5.22 -12.04 -5.54
CA SER A 14 -4.51 -13.01 -4.71
C SER A 14 -3.03 -12.66 -4.53
N GLN A 15 -2.50 -11.75 -5.33
CA GLN A 15 -1.13 -11.29 -5.18
C GLN A 15 -0.98 -10.59 -3.83
N LYS A 16 0.22 -10.69 -3.24
CA LYS A 16 0.49 -10.06 -1.96
C LYS A 16 1.82 -9.33 -2.07
N TYR A 17 1.81 -8.06 -1.69
CA TYR A 17 2.98 -7.21 -1.75
C TYR A 17 3.43 -6.83 -0.35
N LYS A 18 4.68 -6.41 -0.23
CA LYS A 18 5.28 -6.07 1.04
C LYS A 18 6.11 -4.80 0.91
N TYR A 19 6.04 -3.96 1.92
CA TYR A 19 6.91 -2.80 2.05
C TYR A 19 7.47 -2.76 3.46
N GLU A 20 8.78 -2.55 3.58
CA GLU A 20 9.44 -2.44 4.87
C GLU A 20 9.69 -0.98 5.21
N VAL A 21 9.14 -0.55 6.34
CA VAL A 21 9.43 0.79 6.87
C VAL A 21 10.71 0.69 7.67
N LYS A 22 11.72 1.43 7.25
CA LYS A 22 13.04 1.34 7.87
C LYS A 22 13.46 2.63 8.55
N ASP A 23 14.22 2.47 9.63
CA ASP A 23 14.93 3.55 10.28
C ASP A 23 16.41 3.20 10.17
N GLY A 24 17.10 3.80 9.20
CA GLY A 24 18.45 3.37 8.86
C GLY A 24 18.43 1.97 8.30
N GLU A 25 19.11 1.03 8.95
CA GLU A 25 19.15 -0.37 8.52
C GLU A 25 18.11 -1.23 9.24
N GLU A 26 17.48 -0.68 10.27
CA GLU A 26 16.51 -1.42 11.07
C GLU A 26 15.12 -1.37 10.43
N THR A 27 14.48 -2.54 10.30
CA THR A 27 13.11 -2.63 9.85
C THR A 27 12.19 -2.40 11.06
N VAL A 28 11.47 -1.29 11.05
CA VAL A 28 10.56 -0.91 12.13
C VAL A 28 9.22 -1.60 11.98
N LEU A 29 8.77 -1.76 10.74
CA LEU A 29 7.43 -2.26 10.46
C LEU A 29 7.39 -2.87 9.07
N GLU A 30 6.71 -3.99 8.93
CA GLU A 30 6.43 -4.61 7.63
C GLU A 30 4.95 -4.42 7.32
N ILE A 31 4.67 -3.92 6.13
CA ILE A 31 3.31 -3.65 5.69
C ILE A 31 3.01 -4.52 4.47
N TYR A 32 1.90 -5.23 4.52
CA TYR A 32 1.46 -6.09 3.43
C TYR A 32 0.15 -5.58 2.86
N TRP A 33 -0.10 -5.85 1.59
CA TRP A 33 -1.38 -5.49 0.97
C TRP A 33 -1.62 -6.31 -0.28
N HIS A 34 -2.88 -6.40 -0.69
CA HIS A 34 -3.25 -6.99 -1.97
C HIS A 34 -3.46 -5.87 -2.98
N PRO A 35 -3.38 -6.18 -4.29
CA PRO A 35 -3.60 -5.16 -5.33
C PRO A 35 -4.91 -4.43 -5.14
N LEU A 36 -4.88 -3.14 -5.37
CA LEU A 36 -6.06 -2.30 -5.28
C LEU A 36 -6.88 -2.44 -6.56
N THR A 37 -8.13 -2.86 -6.44
CA THR A 37 -9.03 -2.94 -7.59
C THR A 37 -9.65 -1.58 -7.86
N ILE A 38 -10.24 -1.42 -9.06
CA ILE A 38 -10.95 -0.19 -9.41
C ILE A 38 -12.11 0.04 -8.44
N ALA A 39 -12.85 -1.03 -8.10
CA ALA A 39 -13.97 -0.94 -7.18
C ALA A 39 -13.52 -0.45 -5.80
N GLU A 40 -12.39 -0.97 -5.30
CA GLU A 40 -11.86 -0.54 -4.02
C GLU A 40 -11.40 0.90 -4.05
N ARG A 41 -10.75 1.32 -5.14
CA ARG A 41 -10.32 2.71 -5.31
C ARG A 41 -11.52 3.65 -5.28
N GLU A 42 -12.58 3.31 -6.02
CA GLU A 42 -13.79 4.11 -6.02
C GLU A 42 -14.41 4.24 -4.64
N SER A 43 -14.43 3.14 -3.89
CA SER A 43 -14.95 3.13 -2.53
C SER A 43 -14.16 4.06 -1.62
N ILE A 44 -12.83 3.99 -1.72
CA ILE A 44 -11.95 4.83 -0.88
C ILE A 44 -12.09 6.30 -1.26
N VAL A 45 -12.17 6.60 -2.55
CA VAL A 45 -12.40 7.97 -3.02
C VAL A 45 -13.72 8.51 -2.47
N ALA A 46 -14.77 7.71 -2.49
CA ALA A 46 -16.09 8.13 -2.00
C ALA A 46 -16.07 8.46 -0.51
N LYS A 47 -15.24 7.76 0.26
CA LYS A 47 -15.07 8.03 1.70
C LYS A 47 -14.18 9.22 1.98
N SER A 48 -13.36 9.62 1.00
CA SER A 48 -12.37 10.67 1.18
C SER A 48 -13.01 12.00 0.84
N LYS A 49 -13.31 12.79 1.85
CA LYS A 49 -13.97 14.06 1.67
C LYS A 49 -12.97 15.16 1.34
N GLY A 50 -13.33 16.01 0.39
CA GLY A 50 -12.49 17.12 -0.05
C GLY A 50 -11.51 16.68 -1.13
N ASP A 51 -10.75 17.65 -1.64
CA ASP A 51 -9.80 17.42 -2.72
C ASP A 51 -8.41 17.04 -2.22
N ASP A 52 -8.32 16.76 -0.96
CA ASP A 52 -7.04 16.50 -0.32
C ASP A 52 -6.63 15.04 -0.55
N GLY A 53 -5.57 14.86 -1.31
CA GLY A 53 -4.99 13.53 -1.52
C GLY A 53 -4.58 12.83 -0.23
N ASN A 54 -4.38 13.59 0.83
CA ASN A 54 -4.02 13.02 2.13
C ASN A 54 -5.17 12.19 2.72
N GLU A 55 -6.43 12.62 2.52
CA GLU A 55 -7.57 11.84 2.99
C GLU A 55 -7.64 10.48 2.29
N PHE A 56 -7.48 10.49 0.96
CA PHE A 56 -7.44 9.24 0.20
C PHE A 56 -6.33 8.33 0.71
N ALA A 57 -5.14 8.88 0.87
CA ALA A 57 -3.97 8.13 1.26
C ALA A 57 -4.10 7.52 2.66
N LEU A 58 -4.65 8.28 3.61
CA LEU A 58 -4.87 7.78 4.96
C LEU A 58 -5.91 6.66 4.97
N ASN A 59 -7.01 6.84 4.22
CA ASN A 59 -8.05 5.82 4.12
C ASN A 59 -7.50 4.55 3.45
N LEU A 60 -6.66 4.71 2.45
CA LEU A 60 -6.00 3.58 1.78
C LEU A 60 -5.20 2.76 2.80
N MET A 61 -4.38 3.42 3.60
CA MET A 61 -3.57 2.74 4.62
C MET A 61 -4.46 2.00 5.62
N ILE A 62 -5.47 2.68 6.14
CA ILE A 62 -6.34 2.10 7.17
C ILE A 62 -7.08 0.87 6.64
N GLU A 63 -7.60 0.95 5.42
CA GLU A 63 -8.42 -0.13 4.89
C GLU A 63 -7.62 -1.26 4.26
N LYS A 64 -6.45 -0.97 3.71
CA LYS A 64 -5.72 -1.96 2.91
C LYS A 64 -4.43 -2.47 3.51
N ALA A 65 -3.81 -1.75 4.44
CA ALA A 65 -2.57 -2.20 5.06
C ALA A 65 -2.84 -3.40 5.99
N LEU A 66 -2.06 -4.46 5.80
CA LEU A 66 -2.26 -5.72 6.51
C LEU A 66 -0.98 -6.17 7.21
N GLU A 67 -1.15 -6.98 8.24
CA GLU A 67 -0.07 -7.76 8.82
C GLU A 67 0.21 -8.96 7.91
N GLU A 68 1.32 -9.64 8.14
CA GLU A 68 1.67 -10.82 7.35
C GLU A 68 0.56 -11.88 7.36
N ASN A 69 -0.13 -12.01 8.48
CA ASN A 69 -1.22 -12.99 8.64
C ASN A 69 -2.53 -12.56 8.00
N GLY A 70 -2.59 -11.38 7.39
CA GLY A 70 -3.78 -10.87 6.71
C GLY A 70 -4.70 -10.03 7.55
N LYS A 71 -4.39 -9.82 8.83
CA LYS A 71 -5.19 -8.93 9.68
C LYS A 71 -4.90 -7.47 9.36
N ARG A 72 -5.88 -6.60 9.58
CA ARG A 72 -5.69 -5.17 9.36
C ARG A 72 -4.61 -4.64 10.30
N LEU A 73 -3.67 -3.91 9.73
CA LEU A 73 -2.56 -3.33 10.48
C LEU A 73 -3.01 -2.12 11.29
N PHE A 74 -3.89 -1.31 10.72
CA PHE A 74 -4.42 -0.11 11.37
C PHE A 74 -5.92 -0.19 11.57
N GLN A 75 -6.41 0.44 12.63
CA GLN A 75 -7.82 0.52 12.92
C GLN A 75 -8.35 1.89 12.52
N ASP A 76 -9.66 2.00 12.35
CA ASP A 76 -10.28 3.27 11.95
C ASP A 76 -9.94 4.40 12.92
N GLY A 77 -9.84 4.08 14.20
CA GLY A 77 -9.48 5.06 15.22
C GLY A 77 -8.06 5.59 15.14
N HIS A 78 -7.19 4.97 14.34
CA HIS A 78 -5.81 5.41 14.20
C HIS A 78 -5.63 6.57 13.21
N LYS A 79 -6.67 6.93 12.47
CA LYS A 79 -6.58 7.95 11.43
C LYS A 79 -6.05 9.29 11.96
N ALA A 80 -6.57 9.73 13.09
CA ALA A 80 -6.14 11.00 13.68
C ALA A 80 -4.67 10.95 14.11
N SER A 81 -4.24 9.83 14.68
CA SER A 81 -2.85 9.67 15.10
C SER A 81 -1.91 9.64 13.91
N LEU A 82 -2.29 8.93 12.83
CA LEU A 82 -1.49 8.90 11.62
C LEU A 82 -1.34 10.31 11.05
N ARG A 83 -2.42 11.08 11.07
CA ARG A 83 -2.41 12.44 10.51
C ARG A 83 -1.55 13.40 11.34
N ARG A 84 -1.58 13.28 12.64
CA ARG A 84 -1.02 14.29 13.54
C ARG A 84 0.29 13.90 14.22
N GLU A 85 0.56 12.62 14.35
CA GLU A 85 1.68 12.16 15.19
C GLU A 85 2.81 11.50 14.40
N ILE A 86 2.59 11.17 13.12
CA ILE A 86 3.57 10.44 12.33
C ILE A 86 4.18 11.35 11.26
N ASN A 87 5.47 11.17 11.01
CA ASN A 87 6.21 11.92 9.99
C ASN A 87 5.54 11.79 8.62
N ALA A 88 5.24 12.93 8.00
CA ALA A 88 4.53 12.98 6.72
C ALA A 88 5.30 12.27 5.60
N GLY A 89 6.62 12.41 5.59
CA GLY A 89 7.45 11.76 4.57
C GLY A 89 7.40 10.25 4.65
N VAL A 90 7.40 9.73 5.87
CA VAL A 90 7.29 8.28 6.09
C VAL A 90 5.94 7.77 5.58
N LEU A 91 4.86 8.48 5.91
CA LEU A 91 3.52 8.11 5.45
C LEU A 91 3.43 8.17 3.92
N GLN A 92 4.02 9.19 3.32
CA GLN A 92 4.01 9.35 1.87
C GLN A 92 4.71 8.16 1.19
N ASP A 93 5.84 7.72 1.71
CA ASP A 93 6.56 6.57 1.16
C ASP A 93 5.73 5.30 1.23
N ILE A 94 5.04 5.08 2.35
CA ILE A 94 4.15 3.92 2.51
C ILE A 94 3.01 3.99 1.48
N GLN A 95 2.39 5.16 1.36
CA GLN A 95 1.26 5.36 0.47
C GLN A 95 1.65 5.17 -0.99
N MET A 96 2.81 5.67 -1.37
CA MET A 96 3.33 5.48 -2.73
C MET A 96 3.56 4.01 -3.02
N ALA A 97 4.15 3.28 -2.09
CA ALA A 97 4.38 1.86 -2.26
C ALA A 97 3.07 1.12 -2.48
N MET A 98 2.05 1.43 -1.68
CA MET A 98 0.74 0.77 -1.78
C MET A 98 0.01 1.12 -3.08
N MET A 99 0.17 2.35 -3.56
CA MET A 99 -0.50 2.82 -4.76
C MET A 99 0.09 2.27 -6.05
N THR A 100 1.36 1.91 -6.03
CA THR A 100 2.05 1.39 -7.22
C THR A 100 1.86 -0.10 -7.40
N SER A 101 1.05 -0.73 -6.57
CA SER A 101 0.69 -2.15 -6.62
C SER A 101 1.86 -3.12 -6.58
N GLY A 102 3.00 -2.69 -6.09
CA GLY A 102 4.16 -3.55 -5.90
C GLY A 102 4.99 -3.84 -7.13
N GLU A 103 4.48 -3.53 -8.31
CA GLU A 103 5.23 -3.80 -9.54
C GLU A 103 6.47 -2.93 -9.66
N GLU A 104 6.35 -1.67 -9.29
CA GLU A 104 7.50 -0.77 -9.24
C GLU A 104 8.52 -1.22 -8.22
N LEU A 105 8.06 -1.79 -7.11
CA LEU A 105 8.96 -2.34 -6.11
C LEU A 105 9.77 -3.50 -6.67
N LYS A 106 9.17 -4.34 -7.51
CA LYS A 106 9.89 -5.41 -8.18
C LYS A 106 10.93 -4.85 -9.14
N VAL A 107 10.60 -3.80 -9.86
CA VAL A 107 11.53 -3.13 -10.76
C VAL A 107 12.71 -2.54 -10.00
N GLU A 108 12.42 -1.89 -8.87
CA GLU A 108 13.46 -1.33 -8.02
C GLU A 108 14.38 -2.40 -7.45
N GLU A 109 13.80 -3.52 -7.02
CA GLU A 109 14.60 -4.66 -6.55
C GLU A 109 15.51 -5.19 -7.65
N ALA A 110 15.00 -5.29 -8.87
CA ALA A 110 15.79 -5.74 -10.00
C ALA A 110 16.94 -4.77 -10.30
N LYS A 111 16.67 -3.47 -10.25
CA LYS A 111 17.70 -2.45 -10.43
C LYS A 111 18.76 -2.50 -9.34
N ALA A 112 18.34 -2.68 -8.11
CA ALA A 112 19.25 -2.79 -6.98
C ALA A 112 20.14 -4.02 -7.12
N ALA A 113 19.57 -5.13 -7.55
CA ALA A 113 20.32 -6.37 -7.79
C ALA A 113 21.34 -6.20 -8.90
N LEU A 114 20.99 -5.46 -9.96
CA LEU A 114 21.89 -5.21 -11.07
C LEU A 114 23.04 -4.28 -10.69
N LYS A 115 22.85 -3.41 -9.73
CA LYS A 115 23.88 -2.48 -9.28
C LYS A 115 24.84 -3.09 -8.27
N SER A 116 24.45 -4.16 -7.68
CA SER A 116 25.29 -4.88 -6.73
C SER A 116 26.03 -6.01 -7.44
#